data_ba9e5c7b66b1cd8f969fac66eb61ba73
#
_entry.id   ba9e5c7b66b1cd8f969fac66eb61ba73
#
_cell.length_a   1.000
_cell.length_b   1.000
_cell.length_c   1.000
_cell.angle_alpha   90.00
_cell.angle_beta   90.00
_cell.angle_gamma   90.00
#
_symmetry.space_group_name_H-M   'P 1'
#
loop_
_entity.id
_entity.type
_entity.pdbx_description
1 polymer ?
#
loop_
_entity_poly.entity_id
_entity_poly.type
_entity_poly.pdbx_seq_one_letter_code
_entity_poly.pdbx_strand_id
1 'polypeptide(L)'
;MRKGIFSTKVAAVLAAAALALTACGGGSGKTEGTADASGSAGTSEATQTGTITAGAAYETTDYNPTSTSSALAMGTNWHVVEALYSYDSDFNIRKELAADDAPVEVSDTQYEVKIRPDAAFSDGTPVTADDVIASFEKAMAPENLYASMLSSVKNVEKKDDSTVTINLNHPFTLLKDRLTVVKIVPKSATADELKAKPVGSGPWKYDSITDTGIEMSPNEHYNGPFPAKGAHMHWDIIKDDNARTTAAQDGTIAVMEAVPADRIELLEAAGLKVEEKQGFNLPFLLFNTSKAPFNDVRVRQAFHYAIDTQKLIANAMDGKAKEATGFLPETSQYYNKAKVQYTYNPEKAKELLAEAGVSDLSITLQSTDHPWIEALGPQIKNDLEAVGVKVELNAQASASLYSNNLDVDNATFDVALAPGDPSVFGNDPDMLIRWWYGDNLWTQRRSFMQKGEPEKFQELQNLLDEAVQLEGDARQAKWNEAMDLVAEEAVIYPLFHRTMITAYNPELVEGVTPVTTTGLNLLTAKPLE
;
A
#
# COMPACT_ATOMS: atom_id res chain seq x y z
N MET A 1 0.83 10.55 -62.60
CA MET A 1 -0.41 10.85 -63.33
C MET A 1 -1.52 11.12 -62.35
N ARG A 2 -2.15 12.32 -62.50
CA ARG A 2 -3.44 12.82 -61.99
C ARG A 2 -3.67 12.73 -60.47
N LYS A 3 -3.53 13.82 -59.66
CA LYS A 3 -4.36 15.05 -59.50
C LYS A 3 -5.82 14.77 -59.19
N GLY A 4 -6.25 15.24 -58.01
CA GLY A 4 -7.63 15.45 -57.64
C GLY A 4 -7.71 16.22 -56.32
N ILE A 5 -7.71 17.54 -56.44
CA ILE A 5 -7.98 18.56 -55.41
C ILE A 5 -9.50 18.72 -55.32
N PHE A 6 -10.09 18.79 -54.11
CA PHE A 6 -11.28 19.62 -53.89
C PHE A 6 -11.30 20.18 -52.46
N SER A 7 -11.35 21.51 -52.44
CA SER A 7 -11.55 22.42 -51.31
C SER A 7 -12.98 22.93 -51.33
N THR A 8 -13.61 23.13 -50.15
CA THR A 8 -14.65 24.19 -49.93
C THR A 8 -14.90 24.30 -48.42
N LYS A 9 -14.47 25.33 -47.73
CA LYS A 9 -15.06 26.67 -47.43
C LYS A 9 -16.30 26.59 -46.50
N VAL A 10 -16.12 26.98 -45.24
CA VAL A 10 -16.58 28.18 -44.49
C VAL A 10 -18.09 28.44 -44.39
N ALA A 11 -18.57 28.53 -43.17
CA ALA A 11 -19.49 29.61 -42.74
C ALA A 11 -19.52 29.74 -41.19
N ALA A 12 -19.06 30.88 -40.73
CA ALA A 12 -19.28 31.39 -39.36
C ALA A 12 -20.66 32.09 -39.33
N VAL A 13 -21.36 31.95 -38.20
CA VAL A 13 -22.47 32.86 -37.86
C VAL A 13 -22.29 33.32 -36.41
N LEU A 14 -21.98 34.60 -36.31
CA LEU A 14 -22.10 35.43 -35.11
C LEU A 14 -23.55 35.86 -34.93
N ALA A 15 -24.08 35.81 -33.70
CA ALA A 15 -25.18 36.68 -33.31
C ALA A 15 -25.00 37.12 -31.85
N ALA A 16 -24.74 38.37 -31.69
CA ALA A 16 -24.76 39.15 -30.44
C ALA A 16 -26.13 39.85 -30.31
N ALA A 17 -26.58 40.07 -29.09
CA ALA A 17 -27.43 41.19 -28.59
C ALA A 17 -28.14 40.76 -27.30
N ALA A 18 -28.41 41.55 -26.31
CA ALA A 18 -28.06 42.89 -25.87
C ALA A 18 -28.64 43.03 -24.44
N LEU A 19 -28.03 43.90 -23.71
CA LEU A 19 -28.40 44.39 -22.37
C LEU A 19 -29.81 44.98 -22.26
N ALA A 20 -30.42 44.86 -21.06
CA ALA A 20 -31.31 45.91 -20.55
C ALA A 20 -31.18 46.03 -19.02
N LEU A 21 -30.60 47.14 -18.62
CA LEU A 21 -30.66 47.73 -17.30
C LEU A 21 -32.02 48.44 -17.12
N THR A 22 -32.65 48.34 -15.94
CA THR A 22 -33.48 49.42 -15.41
C THR A 22 -33.35 49.50 -13.89
N ALA A 23 -32.96 50.67 -13.46
CA ALA A 23 -32.82 51.10 -12.09
C ALA A 23 -34.04 51.97 -11.68
N CYS A 24 -34.09 52.25 -10.36
CA CYS A 24 -34.86 53.25 -9.61
C CYS A 24 -36.23 52.80 -9.08
N GLY A 25 -36.50 52.95 -7.82
CA GLY A 25 -36.48 54.09 -6.95
C GLY A 25 -37.08 53.83 -5.58
N GLY A 26 -36.70 54.63 -4.64
CA GLY A 26 -36.80 54.55 -3.20
C GLY A 26 -38.19 54.76 -2.58
N GLY A 27 -38.22 54.53 -1.26
CA GLY A 27 -39.37 54.86 -0.38
C GLY A 27 -39.15 54.38 1.04
N SER A 28 -38.90 55.31 1.94
CA SER A 28 -38.76 55.13 3.39
C SER A 28 -40.06 54.71 4.06
N GLY A 29 -39.99 53.84 5.08
CA GLY A 29 -41.09 53.57 6.00
C GLY A 29 -40.64 52.68 7.17
N LYS A 30 -40.38 53.28 8.31
CA LYS A 30 -40.19 52.61 9.61
C LYS A 30 -41.47 51.95 10.06
N THR A 31 -41.37 50.70 10.51
CA THR A 31 -42.19 50.23 11.68
C THR A 31 -41.47 49.06 12.36
N GLU A 32 -41.37 49.18 13.66
CA GLU A 32 -40.82 48.18 14.58
C GLU A 32 -41.77 46.98 14.72
N GLY A 33 -41.19 45.76 14.82
CA GLY A 33 -41.94 44.54 15.10
C GLY A 33 -41.01 43.38 15.38
N THR A 34 -40.83 43.09 16.64
CA THR A 34 -40.33 41.89 17.35
C THR A 34 -39.81 40.68 16.55
N ALA A 35 -38.64 40.28 17.00
CA ALA A 35 -37.87 39.13 16.62
C ALA A 35 -38.58 37.78 16.88
N ASP A 36 -38.50 36.88 15.90
CA ASP A 36 -38.39 35.45 16.11
C ASP A 36 -37.22 34.96 15.28
N ALA A 37 -36.13 34.59 15.99
CA ALA A 37 -34.93 34.07 15.42
C ALA A 37 -35.05 32.53 15.32
N SER A 38 -35.50 32.04 14.19
CA SER A 38 -35.16 30.69 13.75
C SER A 38 -34.15 30.80 12.60
N GLY A 39 -32.89 30.96 12.98
CA GLY A 39 -31.78 30.91 12.07
C GLY A 39 -31.56 29.48 11.62
N SER A 40 -32.11 29.10 10.47
CA SER A 40 -31.59 28.03 9.64
C SER A 40 -30.19 28.47 9.22
N ALA A 41 -29.18 27.88 9.84
CA ALA A 41 -27.82 27.94 9.33
C ALA A 41 -27.79 27.13 8.02
N GLY A 42 -28.04 27.79 6.92
CA GLY A 42 -27.67 27.29 5.61
C GLY A 42 -26.16 27.23 5.59
N THR A 43 -25.61 26.03 5.76
CA THR A 43 -24.27 25.71 5.30
C THR A 43 -24.30 25.98 3.79
N SER A 44 -23.64 27.06 3.36
CA SER A 44 -23.28 27.19 1.95
C SER A 44 -22.36 26.02 1.65
N GLU A 45 -22.85 25.01 0.93
CA GLU A 45 -22.01 24.04 0.25
C GLU A 45 -21.07 24.85 -0.64
N ALA A 46 -19.83 24.99 -0.21
CA ALA A 46 -18.78 25.49 -1.09
C ALA A 46 -18.73 24.48 -2.24
N THR A 47 -19.11 24.91 -3.43
CA THR A 47 -19.04 24.08 -4.63
C THR A 47 -17.58 23.65 -4.76
N GLN A 48 -17.33 22.36 -4.59
CA GLN A 48 -15.99 21.79 -4.79
C GLN A 48 -15.63 22.01 -6.26
N THR A 49 -14.48 22.62 -6.51
CA THR A 49 -14.00 22.92 -7.86
C THR A 49 -12.65 22.24 -8.08
N GLY A 50 -12.27 22.06 -9.36
CA GLY A 50 -10.98 21.54 -9.76
C GLY A 50 -10.83 20.03 -9.64
N THR A 51 -9.76 19.52 -10.23
CA THR A 51 -9.41 18.10 -10.28
C THR A 51 -8.06 17.87 -9.60
N ILE A 52 -7.96 16.90 -8.71
CA ILE A 52 -6.69 16.39 -8.21
C ILE A 52 -6.22 15.34 -9.22
N THR A 53 -5.07 15.55 -9.85
CA THR A 53 -4.48 14.59 -10.80
C THR A 53 -3.25 13.92 -10.20
N ALA A 54 -3.18 12.60 -10.28
CA ALA A 54 -2.08 11.80 -9.71
C ALA A 54 -1.54 10.80 -10.73
N GLY A 55 -0.23 10.61 -10.77
CA GLY A 55 0.42 9.58 -11.59
C GLY A 55 0.89 8.42 -10.72
N ALA A 56 0.33 7.23 -10.96
CA ALA A 56 0.69 5.99 -10.30
C ALA A 56 1.69 5.19 -11.14
N ALA A 57 2.63 4.51 -10.44
CA ALA A 57 3.69 3.74 -11.08
C ALA A 57 3.33 2.26 -11.32
N TYR A 58 2.21 1.79 -10.83
CA TYR A 58 1.83 0.38 -10.78
C TYR A 58 0.48 0.15 -11.43
N GLU A 59 0.24 -1.09 -11.87
CA GLU A 59 -1.03 -1.54 -12.45
C GLU A 59 -1.64 -2.67 -11.62
N THR A 60 -2.94 -2.86 -11.71
CA THR A 60 -3.63 -4.02 -11.13
C THR A 60 -4.92 -4.30 -11.87
N THR A 61 -5.40 -5.54 -11.77
CA THR A 61 -6.73 -5.96 -12.20
C THR A 61 -7.63 -6.36 -11.02
N ASP A 62 -7.13 -6.15 -9.79
CA ASP A 62 -7.84 -6.54 -8.57
C ASP A 62 -7.81 -5.40 -7.53
N TYR A 63 -8.97 -4.76 -7.37
CA TYR A 63 -9.18 -3.65 -6.43
C TYR A 63 -9.86 -4.09 -5.12
N ASN A 64 -10.02 -5.41 -4.88
CA ASN A 64 -10.71 -5.92 -3.70
C ASN A 64 -10.03 -5.45 -2.40
N PRO A 65 -10.64 -4.55 -1.62
CA PRO A 65 -9.99 -3.95 -0.45
C PRO A 65 -9.85 -4.93 0.74
N THR A 66 -10.49 -6.09 0.66
CA THR A 66 -10.46 -7.09 1.75
C THR A 66 -9.37 -8.15 1.59
N SER A 67 -8.62 -8.16 0.47
CA SER A 67 -7.62 -9.21 0.18
C SER A 67 -6.48 -8.78 -0.74
N THR A 68 -6.49 -7.55 -1.28
CA THR A 68 -5.48 -7.13 -2.26
C THR A 68 -4.09 -6.98 -1.66
N SER A 69 -3.08 -7.34 -2.44
CA SER A 69 -1.66 -7.01 -2.19
C SER A 69 -1.12 -5.98 -3.19
N SER A 70 -1.98 -5.41 -4.03
CA SER A 70 -1.58 -4.44 -5.05
C SER A 70 -1.39 -3.04 -4.46
N ALA A 71 -0.21 -2.44 -4.71
CA ALA A 71 0.10 -1.08 -4.29
C ALA A 71 -0.92 -0.05 -4.83
N LEU A 72 -1.30 -0.15 -6.12
CA LEU A 72 -2.29 0.74 -6.72
C LEU A 72 -3.67 0.60 -6.07
N ALA A 73 -4.14 -0.65 -5.89
CA ALA A 73 -5.45 -0.88 -5.28
C ALA A 73 -5.48 -0.39 -3.83
N MET A 74 -4.44 -0.66 -3.04
CA MET A 74 -4.37 -0.16 -1.66
C MET A 74 -4.35 1.36 -1.61
N GLY A 75 -3.47 2.03 -2.38
CA GLY A 75 -3.36 3.48 -2.38
C GLY A 75 -4.64 4.19 -2.82
N THR A 76 -5.34 3.68 -3.83
CA THR A 76 -6.62 4.26 -4.28
C THR A 76 -7.76 3.96 -3.32
N ASN A 77 -7.80 2.76 -2.74
CA ASN A 77 -8.81 2.37 -1.75
C ASN A 77 -8.75 3.18 -0.45
N TRP A 78 -7.61 3.77 -0.07
CA TRP A 78 -7.54 4.69 1.10
C TRP A 78 -8.52 5.86 1.00
N HIS A 79 -8.91 6.24 -0.23
CA HIS A 79 -9.82 7.35 -0.49
C HIS A 79 -11.28 6.92 -0.57
N VAL A 80 -11.52 5.64 -0.86
CA VAL A 80 -12.87 5.10 -1.19
C VAL A 80 -13.44 4.23 -0.09
N VAL A 81 -12.60 3.44 0.61
CA VAL A 81 -13.07 2.42 1.56
C VAL A 81 -12.44 2.65 2.92
N GLU A 82 -13.26 2.97 3.91
CA GLU A 82 -12.81 3.16 5.28
C GLU A 82 -12.65 1.82 6.03
N ALA A 83 -11.79 1.83 7.04
CA ALA A 83 -11.76 0.84 8.11
C ALA A 83 -12.43 1.41 9.37
N LEU A 84 -12.42 0.69 10.49
CA LEU A 84 -12.84 1.27 11.76
C LEU A 84 -11.88 2.36 12.21
N TYR A 85 -10.59 2.13 12.03
CA TYR A 85 -9.49 3.07 12.27
C TYR A 85 -8.53 3.06 11.08
N SER A 86 -7.70 4.09 10.96
CA SER A 86 -6.62 4.17 9.96
C SER A 86 -5.37 4.82 10.53
N TYR A 87 -4.27 4.70 9.81
CA TYR A 87 -3.04 5.45 10.11
C TYR A 87 -3.02 6.80 9.38
N ASP A 88 -2.42 7.79 10.02
CA ASP A 88 -1.91 8.97 9.31
C ASP A 88 -0.53 8.68 8.69
N SER A 89 0.08 9.69 8.07
CA SER A 89 1.41 9.58 7.43
C SER A 89 2.56 9.27 8.40
N ASP A 90 2.35 9.44 9.69
CA ASP A 90 3.33 9.23 10.74
C ASP A 90 3.00 8.00 11.61
N PHE A 91 2.10 7.14 11.11
CA PHE A 91 1.59 5.94 11.78
C PHE A 91 0.84 6.20 13.11
N ASN A 92 0.30 7.39 13.32
CA ASN A 92 -0.65 7.59 14.41
C ASN A 92 -2.02 7.07 14.00
N ILE A 93 -2.68 6.32 14.88
CA ILE A 93 -3.98 5.75 14.59
C ILE A 93 -5.07 6.78 14.87
N ARG A 94 -5.88 7.04 13.85
CA ARG A 94 -7.05 7.90 13.88
C ARG A 94 -8.32 7.09 13.62
N LYS A 95 -9.45 7.59 14.08
CA LYS A 95 -10.75 6.98 13.77
C LYS A 95 -11.18 7.29 12.33
N GLU A 96 -11.87 6.35 11.72
CA GLU A 96 -12.61 6.51 10.45
C GLU A 96 -14.10 6.20 10.69
N LEU A 97 -14.52 4.93 10.52
CA LEU A 97 -15.90 4.52 10.82
C LEU A 97 -16.21 4.43 12.31
N ALA A 98 -15.21 4.28 13.18
CA ALA A 98 -15.43 4.27 14.61
C ALA A 98 -15.91 5.64 15.12
N ALA A 99 -16.91 5.65 16.02
CA ALA A 99 -17.39 6.84 16.68
C ALA A 99 -16.39 7.38 17.72
N ASP A 100 -15.75 6.47 18.45
CA ASP A 100 -14.82 6.76 19.52
C ASP A 100 -13.36 6.65 19.08
N ASP A 101 -12.45 7.35 19.77
CA ASP A 101 -11.02 7.39 19.43
C ASP A 101 -10.31 6.07 19.71
N ALA A 102 -10.91 5.19 20.51
CA ALA A 102 -10.43 3.85 20.81
C ALA A 102 -11.59 2.88 21.03
N PRO A 103 -11.38 1.57 20.81
CA PRO A 103 -12.33 0.55 21.24
C PRO A 103 -12.62 0.65 22.75
N VAL A 104 -13.88 0.44 23.14
CA VAL A 104 -14.29 0.43 24.56
C VAL A 104 -13.99 -0.96 25.13
N GLU A 105 -13.13 -1.01 26.13
CA GLU A 105 -12.80 -2.24 26.82
C GLU A 105 -13.97 -2.71 27.70
N VAL A 106 -14.43 -3.94 27.48
CA VAL A 106 -15.43 -4.62 28.32
C VAL A 106 -14.73 -5.59 29.26
N SER A 107 -13.70 -6.26 28.76
CA SER A 107 -12.76 -7.08 29.50
C SER A 107 -11.42 -7.10 28.75
N ASP A 108 -10.41 -7.75 29.31
CA ASP A 108 -9.09 -7.92 28.69
C ASP A 108 -9.09 -8.67 27.34
N THR A 109 -10.19 -9.35 27.02
CA THR A 109 -10.40 -10.09 25.76
C THR A 109 -11.67 -9.73 25.02
N GLN A 110 -12.36 -8.67 25.44
CA GLN A 110 -13.59 -8.23 24.79
C GLN A 110 -13.66 -6.71 24.72
N TYR A 111 -13.89 -6.21 23.48
CA TYR A 111 -13.95 -4.79 23.18
C TYR A 111 -15.18 -4.47 22.35
N GLU A 112 -15.72 -3.27 22.51
CA GLU A 112 -16.82 -2.76 21.71
C GLU A 112 -16.37 -1.61 20.84
N VAL A 113 -16.84 -1.59 19.58
CA VAL A 113 -16.65 -0.48 18.67
C VAL A 113 -18.00 -0.05 18.13
N LYS A 114 -18.33 1.22 18.37
CA LYS A 114 -19.52 1.85 17.82
C LYS A 114 -19.19 2.49 16.48
N ILE A 115 -20.04 2.28 15.47
CA ILE A 115 -19.96 2.93 14.16
C ILE A 115 -20.44 4.38 14.33
N ARG A 116 -19.77 5.34 13.68
CA ARG A 116 -20.20 6.75 13.74
C ARG A 116 -21.63 6.92 13.21
N PRO A 117 -22.44 7.79 13.83
CA PRO A 117 -23.81 8.01 13.41
C PRO A 117 -23.92 8.41 11.93
N ASP A 118 -24.97 7.93 11.28
CA ASP A 118 -25.30 8.27 9.89
C ASP A 118 -24.19 7.94 8.86
N ALA A 119 -23.26 7.02 9.19
CA ALA A 119 -22.28 6.50 8.23
C ALA A 119 -23.00 5.76 7.11
N ALA A 120 -22.66 6.07 5.86
CA ALA A 120 -23.25 5.45 4.70
C ALA A 120 -22.18 5.12 3.64
N PHE A 121 -22.44 4.09 2.87
CA PHE A 121 -21.71 3.80 1.65
C PHE A 121 -22.03 4.83 0.55
N SER A 122 -21.19 4.88 -0.48
CA SER A 122 -21.35 5.82 -1.59
C SER A 122 -22.59 5.59 -2.47
N ASP A 123 -23.28 4.47 -2.29
CA ASP A 123 -24.59 4.19 -2.89
C ASP A 123 -25.77 4.65 -2.02
N GLY A 124 -25.50 5.26 -0.86
CA GLY A 124 -26.48 5.77 0.11
C GLY A 124 -27.00 4.71 1.08
N THR A 125 -26.53 3.47 1.02
CA THR A 125 -26.95 2.45 2.01
C THR A 125 -26.19 2.68 3.33
N PRO A 126 -26.87 2.54 4.50
CA PRO A 126 -26.23 2.72 5.81
C PRO A 126 -25.13 1.69 6.05
N VAL A 127 -24.02 2.10 6.67
CA VAL A 127 -23.03 1.18 7.21
C VAL A 127 -23.53 0.61 8.54
N THR A 128 -23.58 -0.71 8.65
CA THR A 128 -24.12 -1.40 9.81
C THR A 128 -23.13 -2.35 10.46
N ALA A 129 -23.44 -2.81 11.66
CA ALA A 129 -22.66 -3.85 12.34
C ALA A 129 -22.53 -5.13 11.50
N ASP A 130 -23.56 -5.48 10.71
CA ASP A 130 -23.52 -6.65 9.83
C ASP A 130 -22.48 -6.50 8.72
N ASP A 131 -22.23 -5.28 8.20
CA ASP A 131 -21.20 -5.02 7.19
C ASP A 131 -19.80 -5.15 7.80
N VAL A 132 -19.63 -4.67 9.03
CA VAL A 132 -18.36 -4.84 9.78
C VAL A 132 -18.08 -6.32 9.99
N ILE A 133 -19.04 -7.10 10.51
CA ILE A 133 -18.90 -8.53 10.74
C ILE A 133 -18.51 -9.25 9.46
N ALA A 134 -19.27 -9.03 8.38
CA ALA A 134 -19.01 -9.69 7.10
C ALA A 134 -17.62 -9.33 6.52
N SER A 135 -17.14 -8.11 6.74
CA SER A 135 -15.81 -7.68 6.29
C SER A 135 -14.71 -8.36 7.10
N PHE A 136 -14.88 -8.49 8.41
CA PHE A 136 -13.95 -9.26 9.25
C PHE A 136 -13.96 -10.75 8.91
N GLU A 137 -15.12 -11.36 8.68
CA GLU A 137 -15.22 -12.76 8.24
C GLU A 137 -14.47 -12.99 6.93
N LYS A 138 -14.59 -12.07 5.95
CA LYS A 138 -13.83 -12.15 4.69
C LYS A 138 -12.32 -12.02 4.92
N ALA A 139 -11.87 -11.05 5.73
CA ALA A 139 -10.45 -10.81 5.98
C ALA A 139 -9.80 -11.92 6.83
N MET A 140 -10.56 -12.57 7.70
CA MET A 140 -10.10 -13.65 8.57
C MET A 140 -10.25 -15.06 7.95
N ALA A 141 -10.81 -15.19 6.75
CA ALA A 141 -10.90 -16.46 6.06
C ALA A 141 -9.49 -17.08 5.87
N PRO A 142 -9.32 -18.39 6.11
CA PRO A 142 -7.98 -19.01 6.12
C PRO A 142 -7.16 -18.83 4.84
N GLU A 143 -7.83 -18.68 3.69
CA GLU A 143 -7.21 -18.43 2.40
C GLU A 143 -6.85 -16.97 2.16
N ASN A 144 -7.30 -16.05 3.04
CA ASN A 144 -7.06 -14.63 2.88
C ASN A 144 -5.67 -14.24 3.39
N LEU A 145 -4.96 -13.40 2.63
CA LEU A 145 -3.63 -12.90 2.99
C LEU A 145 -3.61 -12.15 4.34
N TYR A 146 -4.73 -11.54 4.74
CA TYR A 146 -4.83 -10.74 5.96
C TYR A 146 -5.07 -11.59 7.23
N ALA A 147 -5.51 -12.84 7.07
CA ALA A 147 -5.92 -13.69 8.19
C ALA A 147 -4.83 -13.84 9.27
N SER A 148 -3.57 -14.02 8.85
CA SER A 148 -2.45 -14.17 9.79
C SER A 148 -2.20 -12.91 10.64
N MET A 149 -2.44 -11.71 10.09
CA MET A 149 -2.33 -10.45 10.82
C MET A 149 -3.45 -10.26 11.85
N LEU A 150 -4.57 -10.96 11.68
CA LEU A 150 -5.77 -10.90 12.53
C LEU A 150 -5.86 -12.07 13.52
N SER A 151 -4.80 -12.87 13.67
CA SER A 151 -4.79 -14.10 14.47
C SER A 151 -5.18 -13.91 15.95
N SER A 152 -4.99 -12.72 16.51
CA SER A 152 -5.43 -12.38 17.87
C SER A 152 -6.95 -12.16 17.98
N VAL A 153 -7.66 -11.92 16.89
CA VAL A 153 -9.12 -11.75 16.86
C VAL A 153 -9.78 -13.10 16.73
N LYS A 154 -10.65 -13.43 17.68
CA LYS A 154 -11.40 -14.67 17.70
C LYS A 154 -12.63 -14.61 16.78
N ASN A 155 -13.45 -13.59 16.98
CA ASN A 155 -14.62 -13.29 16.16
C ASN A 155 -15.11 -11.85 16.41
N VAL A 156 -16.00 -11.38 15.54
CA VAL A 156 -16.72 -10.12 15.69
C VAL A 156 -18.22 -10.44 15.73
N GLU A 157 -18.93 -9.92 16.71
CA GLU A 157 -20.34 -10.21 16.94
C GLU A 157 -21.16 -8.91 16.98
N LYS A 158 -22.44 -9.04 16.65
CA LYS A 158 -23.37 -7.93 16.68
C LYS A 158 -23.84 -7.67 18.11
N LYS A 159 -23.63 -6.47 18.63
CA LYS A 159 -24.29 -6.01 19.87
C LYS A 159 -25.63 -5.35 19.55
N ASP A 160 -25.63 -4.43 18.58
CA ASP A 160 -26.79 -3.76 18.00
C ASP A 160 -26.48 -3.36 16.56
N ASP A 161 -27.38 -2.64 15.87
CA ASP A 161 -27.20 -2.28 14.46
C ASP A 161 -26.01 -1.34 14.20
N SER A 162 -25.55 -0.64 15.22
CA SER A 162 -24.44 0.33 15.14
C SER A 162 -23.20 -0.04 15.97
N THR A 163 -23.22 -1.16 16.68
CA THR A 163 -22.15 -1.54 17.60
C THR A 163 -21.78 -3.00 17.40
N VAL A 164 -20.49 -3.26 17.25
CA VAL A 164 -19.91 -4.60 17.23
C VAL A 164 -19.15 -4.89 18.51
N THR A 165 -19.14 -6.15 18.91
CA THR A 165 -18.29 -6.70 19.99
C THR A 165 -17.17 -7.50 19.33
N ILE A 166 -15.92 -7.17 19.64
CA ILE A 166 -14.74 -7.85 19.15
C ILE A 166 -14.22 -8.74 20.28
N ASN A 167 -14.21 -10.03 20.06
CA ASN A 167 -13.69 -11.03 20.99
C ASN A 167 -12.28 -11.45 20.57
N LEU A 168 -11.36 -11.53 21.51
CA LEU A 168 -9.96 -11.89 21.31
C LEU A 168 -9.67 -13.29 21.83
N ASN A 169 -8.64 -13.92 21.28
CA ASN A 169 -8.13 -15.21 21.73
C ASN A 169 -7.34 -15.12 23.06
N HIS A 170 -6.76 -13.93 23.33
CA HIS A 170 -5.97 -13.60 24.51
C HIS A 170 -5.95 -12.07 24.69
N PRO A 171 -5.54 -11.52 25.84
CA PRO A 171 -5.32 -10.09 26.00
C PRO A 171 -4.36 -9.56 24.92
N PHE A 172 -4.70 -8.44 24.28
CA PHE A 172 -3.95 -7.96 23.12
C PHE A 172 -4.00 -6.43 23.00
N THR A 173 -2.93 -5.76 23.38
CA THR A 173 -2.86 -4.29 23.44
C THR A 173 -2.72 -3.60 22.08
N LEU A 174 -2.43 -4.35 21.01
CA LEU A 174 -2.33 -3.84 19.63
C LEU A 174 -3.65 -4.03 18.84
N LEU A 175 -4.78 -4.23 19.52
CA LEU A 175 -6.07 -4.41 18.86
C LEU A 175 -6.39 -3.25 17.91
N LYS A 176 -6.19 -2.00 18.35
CA LYS A 176 -6.50 -0.82 17.56
C LYS A 176 -5.72 -0.79 16.24
N ASP A 177 -4.48 -1.28 16.25
CA ASP A 177 -3.64 -1.46 15.05
C ASP A 177 -4.26 -2.47 14.10
N ARG A 178 -4.81 -3.57 14.59
CA ARG A 178 -5.45 -4.60 13.75
C ARG A 178 -6.76 -4.13 13.14
N LEU A 179 -7.45 -3.19 13.79
CA LEU A 179 -8.69 -2.61 13.28
C LEU A 179 -8.48 -1.64 12.09
N THR A 180 -7.23 -1.34 11.74
CA THR A 180 -6.88 -0.57 10.54
C THR A 180 -6.80 -1.46 9.29
N VAL A 181 -6.56 -2.77 9.46
CA VAL A 181 -6.33 -3.72 8.37
C VAL A 181 -7.62 -4.00 7.59
N VAL A 182 -8.75 -4.14 8.30
CA VAL A 182 -10.01 -4.59 7.71
C VAL A 182 -10.78 -3.43 7.14
N LYS A 183 -10.83 -3.35 5.81
CA LYS A 183 -11.64 -2.39 5.09
C LYS A 183 -13.11 -2.85 5.08
N ILE A 184 -14.02 -1.94 5.45
CA ILE A 184 -15.44 -2.25 5.59
C ILE A 184 -16.15 -2.03 4.26
N VAL A 185 -16.79 -3.08 3.78
CA VAL A 185 -17.51 -3.13 2.51
C VAL A 185 -18.96 -3.60 2.75
N PRO A 186 -19.90 -3.31 1.85
CA PRO A 186 -21.25 -3.84 1.96
C PRO A 186 -21.23 -5.36 2.09
N LYS A 187 -21.97 -5.93 3.04
CA LYS A 187 -22.06 -7.38 3.23
C LYS A 187 -22.57 -8.12 2.01
N SER A 188 -23.39 -7.44 1.19
CA SER A 188 -23.95 -7.95 -0.04
C SER A 188 -22.96 -7.95 -1.20
N ALA A 189 -21.81 -7.25 -1.09
CA ALA A 189 -20.85 -7.13 -2.17
C ALA A 189 -20.21 -8.48 -2.50
N THR A 190 -20.28 -8.86 -3.77
CA THR A 190 -19.65 -10.07 -4.31
C THR A 190 -18.14 -9.86 -4.52
N ALA A 191 -17.40 -10.96 -4.62
CA ALA A 191 -15.96 -10.90 -4.89
C ALA A 191 -15.65 -10.19 -6.22
N ASP A 192 -16.47 -10.44 -7.26
CA ASP A 192 -16.28 -9.82 -8.58
C ASP A 192 -16.56 -8.30 -8.54
N GLU A 193 -17.56 -7.84 -7.82
CA GLU A 193 -17.82 -6.41 -7.61
C GLU A 193 -16.69 -5.73 -6.86
N LEU A 194 -16.22 -6.34 -5.76
CA LEU A 194 -15.08 -5.82 -5.00
C LEU A 194 -13.80 -5.78 -5.82
N LYS A 195 -13.57 -6.78 -6.66
CA LYS A 195 -12.42 -6.83 -7.55
C LYS A 195 -12.48 -5.77 -8.65
N ALA A 196 -13.65 -5.53 -9.22
CA ALA A 196 -13.82 -4.63 -10.37
C ALA A 196 -13.90 -3.16 -9.95
N LYS A 197 -14.77 -2.83 -9.00
CA LYS A 197 -15.03 -1.46 -8.55
C LYS A 197 -15.72 -1.47 -7.18
N PRO A 198 -14.97 -1.50 -6.07
CA PRO A 198 -15.55 -1.59 -4.75
C PRO A 198 -16.36 -0.34 -4.39
N VAL A 199 -17.49 -0.55 -3.73
CA VAL A 199 -18.28 0.48 -3.06
C VAL A 199 -17.77 0.61 -1.64
N GLY A 200 -17.47 1.84 -1.22
CA GLY A 200 -16.98 2.14 0.13
C GLY A 200 -17.68 3.33 0.75
N SER A 201 -17.34 3.63 1.99
CA SER A 201 -17.88 4.73 2.80
C SER A 201 -16.95 5.94 2.86
N GLY A 202 -15.81 5.90 2.17
CA GLY A 202 -14.81 6.97 2.16
C GLY A 202 -15.27 8.26 1.47
N PRO A 203 -14.44 9.33 1.53
CA PRO A 203 -14.77 10.65 0.96
C PRO A 203 -14.91 10.66 -0.56
N TRP A 204 -14.34 9.68 -1.26
CA TRP A 204 -14.39 9.54 -2.69
C TRP A 204 -15.11 8.24 -3.09
N LYS A 205 -15.64 8.18 -4.30
CA LYS A 205 -16.17 6.97 -4.92
C LYS A 205 -15.57 6.79 -6.31
N TYR A 206 -15.36 5.54 -6.70
CA TYR A 206 -14.94 5.21 -8.06
C TYR A 206 -16.08 5.47 -9.05
N ASP A 207 -15.84 6.29 -10.05
CA ASP A 207 -16.72 6.45 -11.21
C ASP A 207 -16.37 5.41 -12.28
N SER A 208 -15.08 5.33 -12.65
CA SER A 208 -14.56 4.32 -13.58
C SER A 208 -13.15 3.88 -13.22
N ILE A 209 -12.83 2.64 -13.58
CA ILE A 209 -11.50 2.03 -13.50
C ILE A 209 -11.20 1.43 -14.86
N THR A 210 -10.05 1.79 -15.42
CA THR A 210 -9.53 1.27 -16.70
C THR A 210 -8.07 0.87 -16.55
N ASP A 211 -7.48 0.27 -17.56
CA ASP A 211 -6.06 -0.12 -17.55
C ASP A 211 -5.10 1.09 -17.53
N THR A 212 -5.59 2.28 -17.88
CA THR A 212 -4.78 3.50 -18.01
C THR A 212 -5.12 4.58 -17.01
N GLY A 213 -6.25 4.48 -16.32
CA GLY A 213 -6.64 5.52 -15.37
C GLY A 213 -7.86 5.19 -14.54
N ILE A 214 -8.02 5.96 -13.48
CA ILE A 214 -9.10 5.82 -12.50
C ILE A 214 -9.75 7.19 -12.30
N GLU A 215 -11.07 7.25 -12.45
CA GLU A 215 -11.87 8.44 -12.17
C GLU A 215 -12.61 8.29 -10.86
N MET A 216 -12.59 9.33 -10.05
CA MET A 216 -13.32 9.40 -8.79
C MET A 216 -14.04 10.74 -8.66
N SER A 217 -15.22 10.69 -8.06
CA SER A 217 -15.99 11.87 -7.62
C SER A 217 -16.22 11.85 -6.11
N PRO A 218 -16.55 12.98 -5.50
CA PRO A 218 -16.91 13.05 -4.09
C PRO A 218 -18.06 12.10 -3.75
N ASN A 219 -17.96 11.44 -2.59
CA ASN A 219 -19.07 10.70 -2.01
C ASN A 219 -19.99 11.68 -1.29
N GLU A 220 -21.17 11.93 -1.82
CA GLU A 220 -22.17 12.85 -1.29
C GLU A 220 -22.76 12.40 0.07
N HIS A 221 -22.58 11.12 0.42
CA HIS A 221 -23.05 10.54 1.69
C HIS A 221 -21.95 10.52 2.77
N TYR A 222 -20.74 11.01 2.44
CA TYR A 222 -19.63 11.00 3.39
C TYR A 222 -19.83 12.02 4.50
N ASN A 223 -19.76 11.55 5.74
CA ASN A 223 -19.86 12.39 6.94
C ASN A 223 -18.68 12.26 7.91
N GLY A 224 -17.56 11.72 7.40
CA GLY A 224 -16.34 11.52 8.17
C GLY A 224 -15.42 12.75 8.24
N PRO A 225 -14.21 12.61 8.84
CA PRO A 225 -13.33 13.75 9.14
C PRO A 225 -12.57 14.31 7.92
N PHE A 226 -12.59 13.64 6.76
CA PHE A 226 -11.79 14.01 5.59
C PHE A 226 -12.64 14.21 4.33
N PRO A 227 -13.59 15.18 4.31
CA PRO A 227 -14.41 15.39 3.13
C PRO A 227 -13.54 15.72 1.91
N ALA A 228 -13.95 15.24 0.75
CA ALA A 228 -13.29 15.54 -0.52
C ALA A 228 -13.18 17.05 -0.72
N LYS A 229 -12.04 17.53 -1.23
CA LYS A 229 -11.77 18.96 -1.41
C LYS A 229 -11.69 19.39 -2.89
N GLY A 230 -11.88 18.46 -3.82
CA GLY A 230 -11.96 18.71 -5.26
C GLY A 230 -13.26 18.16 -5.85
N ALA A 231 -13.65 18.63 -7.03
CA ALA A 231 -14.80 18.11 -7.77
C ALA A 231 -14.52 16.72 -8.37
N HIS A 232 -13.27 16.45 -8.70
CA HIS A 232 -12.81 15.18 -9.26
C HIS A 232 -11.44 14.81 -8.71
N MET A 233 -11.14 13.52 -8.73
CA MET A 233 -9.79 12.97 -8.57
C MET A 233 -9.53 11.99 -9.71
N HIS A 234 -8.44 12.21 -10.43
CA HIS A 234 -8.02 11.39 -11.55
C HIS A 234 -6.65 10.78 -11.27
N TRP A 235 -6.50 9.48 -11.52
CA TRP A 235 -5.24 8.78 -11.46
C TRP A 235 -4.86 8.27 -12.84
N ASP A 236 -3.73 8.74 -13.36
CA ASP A 236 -3.08 8.17 -14.54
C ASP A 236 -2.19 7.00 -14.14
N ILE A 237 -2.35 5.85 -14.78
CA ILE A 237 -1.49 4.69 -14.59
C ILE A 237 -0.35 4.76 -15.60
N ILE A 238 0.80 5.28 -15.17
CA ILE A 238 1.96 5.53 -16.02
C ILE A 238 3.16 4.75 -15.48
N LYS A 239 3.38 3.52 -15.96
CA LYS A 239 4.48 2.65 -15.51
C LYS A 239 5.86 3.15 -15.95
N ASP A 240 5.95 3.72 -17.16
CA ASP A 240 7.21 4.25 -17.67
C ASP A 240 7.64 5.51 -16.91
N ASP A 241 8.84 5.46 -16.34
CA ASP A 241 9.39 6.52 -15.49
C ASP A 241 9.59 7.83 -16.26
N ASN A 242 9.96 7.80 -17.54
CA ASN A 242 10.15 9.00 -18.36
C ASN A 242 8.82 9.64 -18.71
N ALA A 243 7.83 8.83 -19.08
CA ALA A 243 6.48 9.32 -19.38
C ALA A 243 5.85 9.95 -18.14
N ARG A 244 5.99 9.31 -16.95
CA ARG A 244 5.46 9.83 -15.68
C ARG A 244 6.16 11.13 -15.26
N THR A 245 7.49 11.20 -15.43
CA THR A 245 8.26 12.43 -15.20
C THR A 245 7.80 13.56 -16.12
N THR A 246 7.60 13.28 -17.41
CA THR A 246 7.12 14.28 -18.39
C THR A 246 5.72 14.77 -18.02
N ALA A 247 4.80 13.88 -17.65
CA ALA A 247 3.45 14.25 -17.25
C ALA A 247 3.44 15.14 -15.98
N ALA A 248 4.38 14.93 -15.06
CA ALA A 248 4.55 15.80 -13.89
C ALA A 248 5.11 17.18 -14.28
N GLN A 249 6.09 17.22 -15.19
CA GLN A 249 6.70 18.48 -15.64
C GLN A 249 5.74 19.38 -16.43
N ASP A 250 4.89 18.80 -17.27
CA ASP A 250 3.93 19.55 -18.09
C ASP A 250 2.60 19.84 -17.36
N GLY A 251 2.46 19.35 -16.12
CA GLY A 251 1.29 19.58 -15.28
C GLY A 251 0.08 18.69 -15.61
N THR A 252 0.23 17.66 -16.46
CA THR A 252 -0.82 16.66 -16.70
C THR A 252 -1.17 15.96 -15.41
N ILE A 253 -0.15 15.59 -14.58
CA ILE A 253 -0.35 15.11 -13.21
C ILE A 253 0.20 16.14 -12.21
N ALA A 254 -0.60 16.44 -11.19
CA ALA A 254 -0.20 17.35 -10.11
C ALA A 254 0.62 16.65 -9.02
N VAL A 255 0.45 15.33 -8.84
CA VAL A 255 1.17 14.52 -7.85
C VAL A 255 1.75 13.27 -8.54
N MET A 256 3.02 13.00 -8.32
CA MET A 256 3.74 11.86 -8.90
C MET A 256 4.20 10.90 -7.81
N GLU A 257 3.77 9.65 -7.89
CA GLU A 257 4.27 8.53 -7.07
C GLU A 257 5.59 7.99 -7.63
N ALA A 258 6.41 7.41 -6.75
CA ALA A 258 7.60 6.64 -7.10
C ALA A 258 8.53 7.39 -8.07
N VAL A 259 8.93 8.59 -7.67
CA VAL A 259 9.88 9.42 -8.44
C VAL A 259 11.21 8.68 -8.57
N PRO A 260 11.75 8.48 -9.78
CA PRO A 260 13.10 7.96 -9.96
C PRO A 260 14.13 8.92 -9.37
N ALA A 261 15.13 8.38 -8.68
CA ALA A 261 16.10 9.20 -7.96
C ALA A 261 16.87 10.17 -8.87
N ASP A 262 17.21 9.74 -10.09
CA ASP A 262 17.89 10.54 -11.11
C ASP A 262 17.03 11.65 -11.73
N ARG A 263 15.73 11.74 -11.37
CA ARG A 263 14.78 12.75 -11.86
C ARG A 263 14.49 13.86 -10.85
N ILE A 264 14.97 13.75 -9.62
CA ILE A 264 14.71 14.72 -8.55
C ILE A 264 15.07 16.14 -8.98
N GLU A 265 16.33 16.38 -9.37
CA GLU A 265 16.80 17.72 -9.79
C GLU A 265 16.02 18.27 -10.99
N LEU A 266 15.62 17.40 -11.92
CA LEU A 266 14.84 17.77 -13.08
C LEU A 266 13.43 18.25 -12.71
N LEU A 267 12.77 17.59 -11.79
CA LEU A 267 11.43 17.95 -11.30
C LEU A 267 11.48 19.22 -10.45
N GLU A 268 12.48 19.36 -9.59
CA GLU A 268 12.69 20.59 -8.79
C GLU A 268 12.97 21.79 -9.69
N ALA A 269 13.77 21.63 -10.75
CA ALA A 269 14.03 22.67 -11.73
C ALA A 269 12.77 23.06 -12.53
N ALA A 270 11.80 22.15 -12.65
CA ALA A 270 10.48 22.42 -13.24
C ALA A 270 9.49 23.06 -12.25
N GLY A 271 9.90 23.32 -10.99
CA GLY A 271 9.08 23.99 -9.97
C GLY A 271 8.26 23.04 -9.08
N LEU A 272 8.41 21.72 -9.24
CA LEU A 272 7.76 20.76 -8.33
C LEU A 272 8.50 20.72 -6.99
N LYS A 273 7.77 20.40 -5.92
CA LYS A 273 8.34 19.98 -4.65
C LYS A 273 8.59 18.48 -4.70
N VAL A 274 9.78 18.07 -4.29
CA VAL A 274 10.14 16.67 -4.17
C VAL A 274 10.44 16.38 -2.71
N GLU A 275 9.75 15.40 -2.15
CA GLU A 275 9.94 14.99 -0.75
C GLU A 275 10.38 13.55 -0.68
N GLU A 276 11.37 13.32 0.18
CA GLU A 276 12.02 12.03 0.40
C GLU A 276 11.74 11.55 1.82
N LYS A 277 11.25 10.31 1.95
CA LYS A 277 11.01 9.68 3.25
C LYS A 277 11.58 8.26 3.26
N GLN A 278 12.42 7.94 4.24
CA GLN A 278 12.90 6.57 4.43
C GLN A 278 11.71 5.69 4.81
N GLY A 279 11.42 4.69 3.99
CA GLY A 279 10.33 3.75 4.17
C GLY A 279 10.79 2.33 4.52
N PHE A 280 9.82 1.45 4.66
CA PHE A 280 10.03 0.01 4.79
C PHE A 280 10.15 -0.67 3.43
N ASN A 281 9.63 -0.08 2.35
CA ASN A 281 9.66 -0.64 1.00
C ASN A 281 11.04 -1.20 0.64
N LEU A 282 11.08 -2.42 0.13
CA LEU A 282 12.31 -3.17 -0.07
C LEU A 282 12.25 -4.12 -1.28
N PRO A 283 13.38 -4.43 -1.92
CA PRO A 283 13.52 -5.60 -2.77
C PRO A 283 13.91 -6.79 -1.90
N PHE A 284 13.31 -7.93 -2.13
CA PHE A 284 13.66 -9.18 -1.46
C PHE A 284 14.00 -10.28 -2.44
N LEU A 285 14.85 -11.20 -1.98
CA LEU A 285 14.95 -12.52 -2.59
C LEU A 285 13.97 -13.45 -1.89
N LEU A 286 13.15 -14.14 -2.66
CA LEU A 286 12.21 -15.15 -2.21
C LEU A 286 12.71 -16.52 -2.69
N PHE A 287 13.06 -17.41 -1.76
CA PHE A 287 13.54 -18.74 -2.07
C PHE A 287 12.42 -19.78 -1.94
N ASN A 288 12.39 -20.72 -2.89
CA ASN A 288 11.55 -21.91 -2.78
C ASN A 288 12.23 -22.95 -1.87
N THR A 289 11.92 -22.91 -0.57
CA THR A 289 12.56 -23.77 0.42
C THR A 289 12.16 -25.26 0.33
N SER A 290 11.12 -25.59 -0.43
CA SER A 290 10.75 -27.00 -0.66
C SER A 290 11.65 -27.71 -1.69
N LYS A 291 12.59 -26.99 -2.31
CA LYS A 291 13.41 -27.44 -3.42
C LYS A 291 14.89 -27.35 -3.07
N ALA A 292 15.64 -28.46 -3.25
CA ALA A 292 17.09 -28.42 -3.16
C ALA A 292 17.68 -27.56 -4.31
N PRO A 293 18.75 -26.77 -4.05
CA PRO A 293 19.48 -26.68 -2.79
C PRO A 293 18.94 -25.59 -1.83
N PHE A 294 17.81 -24.94 -2.13
CA PHE A 294 17.28 -23.79 -1.35
C PHE A 294 16.61 -24.18 -0.03
N ASN A 295 16.43 -25.46 0.23
CA ASN A 295 16.10 -26.02 1.56
C ASN A 295 17.30 -26.02 2.53
N ASP A 296 18.50 -25.62 2.07
CA ASP A 296 19.66 -25.42 2.95
C ASP A 296 19.87 -23.91 3.18
N VAL A 297 19.80 -23.50 4.44
CA VAL A 297 19.95 -22.10 4.86
C VAL A 297 21.28 -21.50 4.40
N ARG A 298 22.37 -22.31 4.35
CA ARG A 298 23.69 -21.87 3.89
C ARG A 298 23.67 -21.38 2.44
N VAL A 299 22.85 -22.01 1.61
CA VAL A 299 22.69 -21.59 0.20
C VAL A 299 21.97 -20.24 0.13
N ARG A 300 20.89 -20.05 0.90
CA ARG A 300 20.17 -18.78 0.94
C ARG A 300 21.06 -17.64 1.46
N GLN A 301 21.80 -17.90 2.53
CA GLN A 301 22.78 -16.95 3.09
C GLN A 301 23.91 -16.64 2.08
N ALA A 302 24.39 -17.64 1.34
CA ALA A 302 25.42 -17.43 0.31
C ALA A 302 24.97 -16.43 -0.75
N PHE A 303 23.70 -16.47 -1.17
CA PHE A 303 23.15 -15.49 -2.12
C PHE A 303 23.21 -14.06 -1.57
N HIS A 304 22.85 -13.87 -0.32
CA HIS A 304 22.91 -12.55 0.32
C HIS A 304 24.35 -12.05 0.48
N TYR A 305 25.31 -12.92 0.85
CA TYR A 305 26.73 -12.54 0.93
C TYR A 305 27.38 -12.28 -0.45
N ALA A 306 26.85 -12.90 -1.50
CA ALA A 306 27.37 -12.72 -2.86
C ALA A 306 27.00 -11.37 -3.48
N ILE A 307 25.90 -10.75 -3.06
CA ILE A 307 25.35 -9.54 -3.68
C ILE A 307 25.97 -8.28 -3.03
N ASP A 308 26.59 -7.43 -3.86
CA ASP A 308 27.10 -6.13 -3.46
C ASP A 308 25.97 -5.10 -3.36
N THR A 309 25.29 -5.11 -2.22
CA THR A 309 24.12 -4.25 -1.96
C THR A 309 24.46 -2.76 -2.02
N GLN A 310 25.66 -2.34 -1.55
CA GLN A 310 26.06 -0.94 -1.62
C GLN A 310 26.21 -0.48 -3.08
N LYS A 311 26.74 -1.34 -3.92
CA LYS A 311 26.85 -1.06 -5.35
C LYS A 311 25.49 -1.07 -6.05
N LEU A 312 24.55 -1.95 -5.66
CA LEU A 312 23.17 -1.89 -6.12
C LEU A 312 22.52 -0.55 -5.77
N ILE A 313 22.66 -0.11 -4.51
CA ILE A 313 22.12 1.17 -4.06
C ILE A 313 22.72 2.34 -4.86
N ALA A 314 24.04 2.34 -5.06
CA ALA A 314 24.72 3.40 -5.80
C ALA A 314 24.30 3.46 -7.27
N ASN A 315 24.20 2.29 -7.94
CA ASN A 315 24.00 2.25 -9.39
C ASN A 315 22.53 2.25 -9.82
N ALA A 316 21.66 1.58 -9.06
CA ALA A 316 20.26 1.41 -9.44
C ALA A 316 19.31 2.31 -8.65
N MET A 317 19.70 2.77 -7.45
CA MET A 317 18.88 3.62 -6.60
C MET A 317 19.45 5.04 -6.44
N ASP A 318 20.53 5.39 -7.14
CA ASP A 318 21.21 6.68 -7.03
C ASP A 318 21.46 7.12 -5.56
N GLY A 319 21.79 6.14 -4.69
CA GLY A 319 21.97 6.34 -3.27
C GLY A 319 20.69 6.52 -2.44
N LYS A 320 19.49 6.45 -3.05
CA LYS A 320 18.20 6.65 -2.38
C LYS A 320 17.65 5.34 -1.76
N ALA A 321 18.50 4.65 -1.02
CA ALA A 321 18.17 3.49 -0.21
C ALA A 321 19.19 3.32 0.92
N LYS A 322 18.85 2.47 1.89
CA LYS A 322 19.74 2.08 2.98
C LYS A 322 19.90 0.57 3.00
N GLU A 323 21.13 0.09 3.07
CA GLU A 323 21.43 -1.33 3.23
C GLU A 323 20.67 -1.92 4.42
N ALA A 324 20.13 -3.12 4.26
CA ALA A 324 19.37 -3.76 5.33
C ALA A 324 20.31 -4.33 6.38
N THR A 325 20.38 -3.69 7.55
CA THR A 325 21.10 -4.15 8.74
C THR A 325 20.19 -4.93 9.70
N GLY A 326 18.92 -5.05 9.38
CA GLY A 326 17.89 -5.78 10.08
C GLY A 326 16.65 -5.95 9.19
N PHE A 327 15.64 -6.64 9.70
CA PHE A 327 14.37 -6.80 8.97
C PHE A 327 13.65 -5.45 8.80
N LEU A 328 13.71 -4.57 9.80
CA LEU A 328 13.15 -3.22 9.76
C LEU A 328 14.23 -2.18 9.44
N PRO A 329 13.86 -1.04 8.83
CA PRO A 329 14.79 0.07 8.62
C PRO A 329 15.23 0.70 9.96
N GLU A 330 16.43 1.28 10.00
CA GLU A 330 16.99 1.92 11.20
C GLU A 330 16.14 3.09 11.74
N THR A 331 15.24 3.63 10.92
CA THR A 331 14.29 4.68 11.33
C THR A 331 13.09 4.14 12.10
N SER A 332 12.87 2.83 12.12
CA SER A 332 11.78 2.22 12.88
C SER A 332 12.05 2.28 14.38
N GLN A 333 11.04 2.64 15.17
CA GLN A 333 11.12 2.57 16.62
C GLN A 333 11.35 1.15 17.17
N TYR A 334 11.03 0.14 16.36
CA TYR A 334 11.18 -1.29 16.68
C TYR A 334 12.42 -1.91 16.05
N TYR A 335 13.31 -1.08 15.50
CA TYR A 335 14.50 -1.57 14.82
C TYR A 335 15.32 -2.51 15.71
N ASN A 336 15.76 -3.61 15.12
CA ASN A 336 16.73 -4.53 15.67
C ASN A 336 17.84 -4.76 14.65
N LYS A 337 19.07 -4.48 15.01
CA LYS A 337 20.21 -4.88 14.19
C LYS A 337 20.35 -6.40 14.26
N ALA A 338 20.13 -7.06 13.13
CA ALA A 338 20.17 -8.51 13.08
C ALA A 338 21.54 -9.07 13.49
N LYS A 339 21.53 -10.23 14.15
CA LYS A 339 22.76 -10.94 14.54
C LYS A 339 23.58 -11.37 13.33
N VAL A 340 22.91 -11.78 12.25
CA VAL A 340 23.52 -12.10 10.96
C VAL A 340 23.49 -10.84 10.09
N GLN A 341 24.68 -10.40 9.64
CA GLN A 341 24.84 -9.24 8.76
C GLN A 341 25.33 -9.69 7.39
N TYR A 342 24.57 -9.38 6.36
CA TYR A 342 24.89 -9.76 4.97
C TYR A 342 25.71 -8.64 4.29
N THR A 343 26.85 -8.32 4.81
CA THR A 343 27.83 -7.48 4.12
C THR A 343 28.45 -8.23 2.95
N TYR A 344 28.61 -7.58 1.81
CA TYR A 344 29.21 -8.18 0.62
C TYR A 344 30.49 -8.94 0.93
N ASN A 345 30.48 -10.23 0.71
CA ASN A 345 31.60 -11.15 0.97
C ASN A 345 31.53 -12.36 0.04
N PRO A 346 32.00 -12.25 -1.21
CA PRO A 346 31.93 -13.34 -2.18
C PRO A 346 32.73 -14.58 -1.76
N GLU A 347 33.78 -14.43 -0.96
CA GLU A 347 34.55 -15.58 -0.47
C GLU A 347 33.73 -16.37 0.58
N LYS A 348 33.01 -15.68 1.47
CA LYS A 348 32.09 -16.33 2.40
C LYS A 348 30.93 -17.02 1.66
N ALA A 349 30.42 -16.42 0.59
CA ALA A 349 29.41 -17.03 -0.26
C ALA A 349 29.89 -18.34 -0.88
N LYS A 350 31.12 -18.38 -1.44
CA LYS A 350 31.73 -19.59 -1.99
C LYS A 350 31.94 -20.66 -0.92
N GLU A 351 32.40 -20.26 0.28
CA GLU A 351 32.56 -21.16 1.42
C GLU A 351 31.25 -21.86 1.77
N LEU A 352 30.16 -21.08 1.95
CA LEU A 352 28.84 -21.60 2.30
C LEU A 352 28.26 -22.52 1.21
N LEU A 353 28.43 -22.19 -0.07
CA LEU A 353 28.03 -23.06 -1.18
C LEU A 353 28.81 -24.39 -1.17
N ALA A 354 30.11 -24.33 -0.92
CA ALA A 354 30.95 -25.53 -0.82
C ALA A 354 30.59 -26.40 0.39
N GLU A 355 30.34 -25.79 1.56
CA GLU A 355 29.89 -26.48 2.78
C GLU A 355 28.51 -27.14 2.58
N ALA A 356 27.64 -26.52 1.78
CA ALA A 356 26.35 -27.10 1.39
C ALA A 356 26.48 -28.17 0.29
N GLY A 357 27.69 -28.43 -0.23
CA GLY A 357 27.93 -29.39 -1.30
C GLY A 357 27.39 -28.95 -2.66
N VAL A 358 27.20 -27.64 -2.85
CA VAL A 358 26.65 -27.06 -4.08
C VAL A 358 27.78 -26.69 -5.03
N SER A 359 27.76 -27.30 -6.23
CA SER A 359 28.63 -26.97 -7.36
C SER A 359 27.78 -26.90 -8.63
N ASP A 360 28.18 -26.04 -9.57
CA ASP A 360 27.51 -25.91 -10.88
C ASP A 360 26.02 -25.59 -10.82
N LEU A 361 25.61 -24.80 -9.79
CA LEU A 361 24.22 -24.36 -9.65
C LEU A 361 23.82 -23.44 -10.80
N SER A 362 22.71 -23.76 -11.44
CA SER A 362 22.07 -22.91 -12.46
C SER A 362 20.65 -22.58 -12.02
N ILE A 363 20.28 -21.31 -12.08
CA ILE A 363 18.96 -20.81 -11.68
C ILE A 363 18.37 -19.92 -12.76
N THR A 364 17.05 -19.83 -12.77
CA THR A 364 16.33 -18.70 -13.37
C THR A 364 15.92 -17.77 -12.25
N LEU A 365 16.49 -16.55 -12.23
CA LEU A 365 16.04 -15.48 -11.32
C LEU A 365 14.76 -14.88 -11.91
N GLN A 366 13.64 -15.26 -11.34
CA GLN A 366 12.35 -14.68 -11.68
C GLN A 366 12.28 -13.27 -11.11
N SER A 367 11.73 -12.30 -11.84
CA SER A 367 11.51 -10.97 -11.26
C SER A 367 10.22 -10.32 -11.76
N THR A 368 9.73 -9.33 -11.03
CA THR A 368 8.69 -8.43 -11.51
C THR A 368 9.28 -7.43 -12.50
N ASP A 369 8.45 -6.89 -13.39
CA ASP A 369 8.80 -5.89 -14.40
C ASP A 369 8.72 -4.44 -13.88
N HIS A 370 8.71 -4.24 -12.56
CA HIS A 370 8.83 -2.90 -12.01
C HIS A 370 10.20 -2.32 -12.38
N PRO A 371 10.28 -1.13 -13.00
CA PRO A 371 11.53 -0.61 -13.56
C PRO A 371 12.70 -0.64 -12.58
N TRP A 372 12.47 -0.27 -11.32
CA TRP A 372 13.52 -0.26 -10.31
C TRP A 372 13.94 -1.66 -9.82
N ILE A 373 13.05 -2.68 -9.90
CA ILE A 373 13.38 -4.09 -9.62
C ILE A 373 14.17 -4.67 -10.79
N GLU A 374 13.71 -4.44 -12.01
CA GLU A 374 14.38 -4.92 -13.22
C GLU A 374 15.81 -4.38 -13.32
N ALA A 375 16.03 -3.13 -12.92
CA ALA A 375 17.35 -2.51 -12.88
C ALA A 375 18.37 -3.22 -11.95
N LEU A 376 17.90 -3.97 -10.95
CA LEU A 376 18.78 -4.73 -10.04
C LEU A 376 19.32 -6.03 -10.68
N GLY A 377 18.54 -6.64 -11.57
CA GLY A 377 18.79 -7.97 -12.11
C GLY A 377 20.19 -8.17 -12.69
N PRO A 378 20.70 -7.31 -13.60
CA PRO A 378 22.00 -7.48 -14.22
C PRO A 378 23.17 -7.54 -13.23
N GLN A 379 23.16 -6.71 -12.19
CA GLN A 379 24.23 -6.73 -11.19
C GLN A 379 24.11 -7.96 -10.28
N ILE A 380 22.90 -8.30 -9.81
CA ILE A 380 22.67 -9.52 -9.02
C ILE A 380 23.15 -10.75 -9.78
N LYS A 381 22.87 -10.84 -11.09
CA LYS A 381 23.38 -11.90 -11.95
C LYS A 381 24.91 -11.94 -11.93
N ASN A 382 25.57 -10.80 -12.18
CA ASN A 382 27.03 -10.74 -12.22
C ASN A 382 27.67 -11.15 -10.89
N ASP A 383 27.09 -10.70 -9.78
CA ASP A 383 27.59 -10.99 -8.44
C ASP A 383 27.43 -12.49 -8.09
N LEU A 384 26.31 -13.10 -8.44
CA LEU A 384 26.10 -14.54 -8.28
C LEU A 384 26.98 -15.38 -9.20
N GLU A 385 27.19 -14.95 -10.45
CA GLU A 385 28.11 -15.63 -11.39
C GLU A 385 29.57 -15.58 -10.91
N ALA A 386 29.97 -14.51 -10.20
CA ALA A 386 31.32 -14.40 -9.61
C ALA A 386 31.56 -15.43 -8.49
N VAL A 387 30.53 -15.98 -7.90
CA VAL A 387 30.61 -17.05 -6.89
C VAL A 387 30.28 -18.43 -7.45
N GLY A 388 30.10 -18.56 -8.77
CA GLY A 388 29.93 -19.85 -9.46
C GLY A 388 28.48 -20.27 -9.68
N VAL A 389 27.48 -19.39 -9.45
CA VAL A 389 26.08 -19.65 -9.74
C VAL A 389 25.74 -19.10 -11.13
N LYS A 390 25.28 -19.95 -12.05
CA LYS A 390 24.80 -19.51 -13.37
C LYS A 390 23.39 -18.95 -13.27
N VAL A 391 23.16 -17.76 -13.81
CA VAL A 391 21.89 -17.04 -13.66
C VAL A 391 21.29 -16.68 -15.02
N GLU A 392 20.06 -17.12 -15.26
CA GLU A 392 19.18 -16.58 -16.29
C GLU A 392 18.23 -15.57 -15.68
N LEU A 393 18.04 -14.40 -16.32
CA LEU A 393 17.06 -13.39 -15.88
C LEU A 393 15.74 -13.60 -16.60
N ASN A 394 14.63 -13.57 -15.85
CA ASN A 394 13.27 -13.65 -16.39
C ASN A 394 12.37 -12.63 -15.71
N ALA A 395 12.37 -11.40 -16.25
CA ALA A 395 11.45 -10.35 -15.83
C ALA A 395 10.08 -10.52 -16.50
N GLN A 396 9.01 -10.36 -15.74
CA GLN A 396 7.64 -10.50 -16.25
C GLN A 396 6.67 -9.63 -15.45
N ALA A 397 5.52 -9.32 -16.04
CA ALA A 397 4.48 -8.58 -15.34
C ALA A 397 4.18 -9.20 -13.98
N SER A 398 4.06 -8.37 -12.94
CA SER A 398 3.91 -8.83 -11.56
C SER A 398 2.75 -9.83 -11.41
N ALA A 399 1.57 -9.51 -11.99
CA ALA A 399 0.44 -10.42 -11.97
C ALA A 399 0.76 -11.80 -12.59
N SER A 400 1.54 -11.81 -13.68
CA SER A 400 1.96 -13.05 -14.36
C SER A 400 2.97 -13.85 -13.54
N LEU A 401 3.92 -13.16 -12.89
CA LEU A 401 4.88 -13.81 -11.99
C LEU A 401 4.15 -14.58 -10.89
N TYR A 402 3.23 -13.93 -10.21
CA TYR A 402 2.51 -14.57 -9.10
C TYR A 402 1.57 -15.67 -9.63
N SER A 403 0.71 -15.39 -10.61
CA SER A 403 -0.30 -16.35 -11.06
C SER A 403 0.27 -17.58 -11.79
N ASN A 404 1.40 -17.45 -12.49
CA ASN A 404 1.93 -18.52 -13.33
C ASN A 404 3.14 -19.24 -12.71
N ASN A 405 3.86 -18.62 -11.77
CA ASN A 405 5.10 -19.17 -11.25
C ASN A 405 5.08 -19.39 -9.73
N LEU A 406 4.47 -18.49 -8.95
CA LEU A 406 4.54 -18.52 -7.48
C LEU A 406 3.29 -19.11 -6.82
N ASP A 407 2.09 -18.73 -7.26
CA ASP A 407 0.82 -19.11 -6.63
C ASP A 407 0.22 -20.40 -7.21
N VAL A 408 1.00 -21.14 -7.98
CA VAL A 408 0.58 -22.41 -8.59
C VAL A 408 0.88 -23.60 -7.66
N ASP A 409 0.05 -24.63 -7.75
CA ASP A 409 0.31 -25.88 -7.06
C ASP A 409 1.61 -26.51 -7.58
N ASN A 410 2.49 -26.90 -6.67
CA ASN A 410 3.82 -27.46 -6.99
C ASN A 410 4.71 -26.52 -7.82
N ALA A 411 4.74 -25.23 -7.47
CA ALA A 411 5.63 -24.25 -8.08
C ALA A 411 7.08 -24.75 -8.12
N THR A 412 7.74 -24.58 -9.26
CA THR A 412 9.08 -25.12 -9.53
C THR A 412 10.16 -24.04 -9.66
N PHE A 413 9.82 -22.78 -9.40
CA PHE A 413 10.80 -21.69 -9.42
C PHE A 413 11.92 -21.93 -8.38
N ASP A 414 13.05 -21.30 -8.60
CA ASP A 414 14.21 -21.37 -7.69
C ASP A 414 14.21 -20.19 -6.73
N VAL A 415 14.37 -19.00 -7.29
CA VAL A 415 14.48 -17.73 -6.59
C VAL A 415 13.67 -16.67 -7.34
N ALA A 416 12.98 -15.81 -6.62
CA ALA A 416 12.32 -14.65 -7.18
C ALA A 416 12.83 -13.36 -6.52
N LEU A 417 13.02 -12.32 -7.35
CA LEU A 417 13.31 -10.94 -6.93
C LEU A 417 12.06 -10.10 -7.10
N ALA A 418 11.55 -9.56 -6.03
CA ALA A 418 10.31 -8.78 -6.07
C ALA A 418 10.31 -7.64 -5.05
N PRO A 419 9.47 -6.62 -5.25
CA PRO A 419 9.27 -5.57 -4.27
C PRO A 419 8.31 -6.02 -3.17
N GLY A 420 8.39 -5.40 -2.00
CA GLY A 420 7.41 -5.56 -0.96
C GLY A 420 7.35 -4.39 0.00
N ASP A 421 6.15 -4.12 0.47
CA ASP A 421 5.90 -3.06 1.43
C ASP A 421 4.65 -3.34 2.29
N PRO A 422 4.74 -4.28 3.25
CA PRO A 422 3.63 -4.52 4.17
C PRO A 422 3.38 -3.38 5.16
N SER A 423 4.21 -2.33 5.19
CA SER A 423 3.99 -1.17 6.05
C SER A 423 2.74 -0.37 5.70
N VAL A 424 2.12 -0.64 4.54
CA VAL A 424 0.78 -0.13 4.18
C VAL A 424 -0.32 -0.59 5.15
N PHE A 425 -0.10 -1.68 5.89
CA PHE A 425 -1.02 -2.18 6.92
C PHE A 425 -0.68 -1.67 8.33
N GLY A 426 0.53 -1.18 8.55
CA GLY A 426 1.04 -0.72 9.84
C GLY A 426 2.54 -0.95 9.96
N ASN A 427 3.11 -0.59 11.11
CA ASN A 427 4.56 -0.57 11.29
C ASN A 427 5.08 -1.42 12.46
N ASP A 428 4.21 -2.18 13.14
CA ASP A 428 4.67 -3.08 14.20
C ASP A 428 5.26 -4.38 13.64
N PRO A 429 6.28 -4.96 14.31
CA PRO A 429 6.98 -6.14 13.81
C PRO A 429 6.09 -7.37 13.63
N ASP A 430 5.08 -7.57 14.46
CA ASP A 430 4.19 -8.72 14.35
C ASP A 430 3.42 -8.68 13.03
N MET A 431 2.83 -7.52 12.69
CA MET A 431 2.09 -7.33 11.45
C MET A 431 2.99 -7.50 10.21
N LEU A 432 4.17 -6.87 10.22
CA LEU A 432 5.12 -6.89 9.11
C LEU A 432 5.70 -8.28 8.87
N ILE A 433 6.04 -9.01 9.94
CA ILE A 433 6.55 -10.39 9.83
C ILE A 433 5.42 -11.34 9.41
N ARG A 434 4.23 -11.25 10.01
CA ARG A 434 3.11 -12.13 9.67
C ARG A 434 2.64 -11.99 8.23
N TRP A 435 2.85 -10.85 7.59
CA TRP A 435 2.57 -10.71 6.16
C TRP A 435 3.31 -11.76 5.32
N TRP A 436 4.61 -11.92 5.53
CA TRP A 436 5.42 -12.85 4.74
C TRP A 436 5.63 -14.22 5.39
N TYR A 437 5.55 -14.29 6.71
CA TYR A 437 5.94 -15.46 7.49
C TYR A 437 4.81 -16.04 8.35
N GLY A 438 3.60 -15.48 8.30
CA GLY A 438 2.43 -16.03 8.97
C GLY A 438 1.94 -17.31 8.29
N ASP A 439 0.93 -17.95 8.88
CA ASP A 439 0.24 -19.09 8.26
C ASP A 439 -0.69 -18.56 7.15
N ASN A 440 -0.13 -18.36 5.97
CA ASN A 440 -0.81 -17.79 4.82
C ASN A 440 -0.18 -18.27 3.50
N LEU A 441 -0.67 -17.74 2.38
CA LEU A 441 -0.20 -18.06 1.02
C LEU A 441 1.33 -17.95 0.85
N TRP A 442 1.99 -16.99 1.54
CA TRP A 442 3.44 -16.82 1.41
C TRP A 442 4.23 -18.02 1.91
N THR A 443 3.89 -18.56 3.07
CA THR A 443 4.59 -19.71 3.66
C THR A 443 4.11 -21.04 3.13
N GLN A 444 2.86 -21.10 2.65
CA GLN A 444 2.24 -22.31 2.10
C GLN A 444 2.67 -22.59 0.65
N ARG A 445 2.74 -21.56 -0.21
CA ARG A 445 2.91 -21.73 -1.67
C ARG A 445 4.06 -20.92 -2.28
N ARG A 446 4.35 -19.71 -1.75
CA ARG A 446 5.39 -18.84 -2.34
C ARG A 446 6.79 -19.20 -1.87
N SER A 447 7.04 -19.20 -0.57
CA SER A 447 8.32 -19.64 0.01
C SER A 447 8.38 -21.13 0.32
N PHE A 448 7.23 -21.76 0.48
CA PHE A 448 7.09 -23.13 0.97
C PHE A 448 7.74 -23.37 2.35
N MET A 449 7.91 -22.35 3.17
CA MET A 449 8.60 -22.46 4.46
C MET A 449 7.96 -23.52 5.37
N GLN A 450 6.63 -23.65 5.36
CA GLN A 450 5.93 -24.68 6.14
C GLN A 450 6.34 -26.10 5.77
N LYS A 451 6.76 -26.33 4.51
CA LYS A 451 7.20 -27.64 4.01
C LYS A 451 8.71 -27.80 4.07
N GLY A 452 9.46 -26.77 3.70
CA GLY A 452 10.92 -26.80 3.59
C GLY A 452 11.61 -26.64 4.93
N GLU A 453 11.04 -25.81 5.83
CA GLU A 453 11.61 -25.46 7.13
C GLU A 453 10.53 -25.51 8.24
N PRO A 454 9.83 -26.65 8.45
CA PRO A 454 8.66 -26.72 9.33
C PRO A 454 8.98 -26.38 10.79
N GLU A 455 10.15 -26.76 11.28
CA GLU A 455 10.58 -26.48 12.65
C GLU A 455 10.83 -24.97 12.86
N LYS A 456 11.50 -24.32 11.89
CA LYS A 456 11.77 -22.89 11.92
C LYS A 456 10.51 -22.05 11.71
N PHE A 457 9.61 -22.52 10.87
CA PHE A 457 8.29 -21.91 10.74
C PHE A 457 7.55 -21.91 12.08
N GLN A 458 7.49 -23.08 12.77
CA GLN A 458 6.80 -23.18 14.07
C GLN A 458 7.51 -22.36 15.15
N GLU A 459 8.84 -22.35 15.18
CA GLU A 459 9.62 -21.51 16.10
C GLU A 459 9.25 -20.03 15.93
N LEU A 460 9.17 -19.55 14.68
CA LEU A 460 8.80 -18.17 14.39
C LEU A 460 7.35 -17.85 14.81
N GLN A 461 6.38 -18.75 14.52
CA GLN A 461 5.00 -18.56 14.99
C GLN A 461 4.93 -18.45 16.51
N ASN A 462 5.65 -19.32 17.23
CA ASN A 462 5.68 -19.30 18.70
C ASN A 462 6.25 -17.98 19.23
N LEU A 463 7.35 -17.45 18.64
CA LEU A 463 7.94 -16.16 19.02
C LEU A 463 6.95 -15.00 18.82
N LEU A 464 6.23 -15.00 17.70
CA LEU A 464 5.23 -13.97 17.41
C LEU A 464 4.02 -14.08 18.37
N ASP A 465 3.53 -15.29 18.64
CA ASP A 465 2.40 -15.53 19.53
C ASP A 465 2.74 -15.20 20.99
N GLU A 466 3.99 -15.44 21.43
CA GLU A 466 4.48 -15.01 22.74
C GLU A 466 4.62 -13.49 22.81
N ALA A 467 5.18 -12.85 21.76
CA ALA A 467 5.41 -11.42 21.73
C ALA A 467 4.12 -10.62 21.92
N VAL A 468 3.04 -11.00 21.22
CA VAL A 468 1.76 -10.26 21.28
C VAL A 468 1.03 -10.37 22.62
N GLN A 469 1.43 -11.33 23.46
CA GLN A 469 0.90 -11.47 24.83
C GLN A 469 1.74 -10.70 25.87
N LEU A 470 2.82 -10.07 25.46
CA LEU A 470 3.72 -9.27 26.28
C LEU A 470 3.54 -7.77 25.98
N GLU A 471 4.19 -6.93 26.77
CA GLU A 471 4.20 -5.49 26.61
C GLU A 471 5.61 -4.90 26.78
N GLY A 472 5.80 -3.67 26.28
CA GLY A 472 7.03 -2.90 26.45
C GLY A 472 8.28 -3.66 26.02
N ASP A 473 9.32 -3.60 26.86
CA ASP A 473 10.63 -4.19 26.58
C ASP A 473 10.59 -5.72 26.42
N ALA A 474 9.69 -6.40 27.12
CA ALA A 474 9.55 -7.85 27.01
C ALA A 474 9.00 -8.26 25.64
N ARG A 475 8.04 -7.53 25.11
CA ARG A 475 7.54 -7.70 23.73
C ARG A 475 8.63 -7.42 22.72
N GLN A 476 9.32 -6.28 22.86
CA GLN A 476 10.41 -5.92 21.96
C GLN A 476 11.50 -6.98 21.93
N ALA A 477 11.86 -7.57 23.07
CA ALA A 477 12.85 -8.65 23.13
C ALA A 477 12.41 -9.87 22.30
N LYS A 478 11.13 -10.26 22.37
CA LYS A 478 10.60 -11.36 21.56
C LYS A 478 10.54 -11.02 20.07
N TRP A 479 10.16 -9.80 19.73
CA TRP A 479 10.23 -9.34 18.33
C TRP A 479 11.67 -9.33 17.81
N ASN A 480 12.65 -8.96 18.64
CA ASN A 480 14.07 -9.04 18.25
C ASN A 480 14.50 -10.48 17.96
N GLU A 481 14.07 -11.45 18.79
CA GLU A 481 14.31 -12.88 18.54
C GLU A 481 13.68 -13.34 17.22
N ALA A 482 12.44 -12.92 16.93
CA ALA A 482 11.75 -13.21 15.67
C ALA A 482 12.46 -12.60 14.46
N MET A 483 12.87 -11.31 14.55
CA MET A 483 13.60 -10.63 13.48
C MET A 483 15.00 -11.22 13.23
N ASP A 484 15.68 -11.66 14.29
CA ASP A 484 16.95 -12.38 14.18
C ASP A 484 16.77 -13.73 13.46
N LEU A 485 15.71 -14.48 13.80
CA LEU A 485 15.39 -15.74 13.13
C LEU A 485 15.06 -15.54 11.64
N VAL A 486 14.29 -14.50 11.32
CA VAL A 486 14.00 -14.13 9.90
C VAL A 486 15.29 -13.81 9.14
N ALA A 487 16.22 -13.09 9.76
CA ALA A 487 17.52 -12.78 9.16
C ALA A 487 18.39 -14.04 9.01
N GLU A 488 18.41 -14.93 10.01
CA GLU A 488 19.19 -16.17 9.97
C GLU A 488 18.70 -17.11 8.87
N GLU A 489 17.39 -17.32 8.78
CA GLU A 489 16.79 -18.22 7.79
C GLU A 489 16.78 -17.65 6.36
N ALA A 490 16.73 -16.32 6.21
CA ALA A 490 16.79 -15.61 4.93
C ALA A 490 15.87 -16.18 3.84
N VAL A 491 14.66 -16.61 4.20
CA VAL A 491 13.67 -17.18 3.26
C VAL A 491 13.06 -16.09 2.37
N ILE A 492 12.69 -14.97 3.00
CA ILE A 492 12.28 -13.71 2.38
C ILE A 492 12.98 -12.61 3.16
N TYR A 493 14.09 -12.07 2.65
CA TYR A 493 14.87 -11.10 3.41
C TYR A 493 15.24 -9.90 2.53
N PRO A 494 15.23 -8.68 3.10
CA PRO A 494 15.53 -7.46 2.35
C PRO A 494 16.99 -7.40 1.92
N LEU A 495 17.24 -6.86 0.73
CA LEU A 495 18.57 -6.40 0.32
C LEU A 495 18.83 -4.99 0.88
N PHE A 496 17.87 -4.11 0.77
CA PHE A 496 17.92 -2.73 1.27
C PHE A 496 16.51 -2.18 1.50
N HIS A 497 16.39 -1.06 2.19
CA HIS A 497 15.15 -0.30 2.35
C HIS A 497 15.19 0.96 1.50
N ARG A 498 14.16 1.17 0.67
CA ARG A 498 14.09 2.32 -0.24
C ARG A 498 13.69 3.59 0.48
N THR A 499 14.21 4.72 0.01
CA THR A 499 13.62 6.03 0.23
C THR A 499 12.42 6.20 -0.68
N MET A 500 11.25 6.48 -0.11
CA MET A 500 10.05 6.81 -0.86
C MET A 500 10.14 8.26 -1.31
N ILE A 501 9.91 8.49 -2.60
CA ILE A 501 10.07 9.81 -3.21
C ILE A 501 8.76 10.19 -3.89
N THR A 502 8.17 11.30 -3.45
CA THR A 502 6.92 11.88 -3.97
C THR A 502 7.20 13.27 -4.50
N ALA A 503 6.75 13.57 -5.71
CA ALA A 503 6.79 14.93 -6.24
C ALA A 503 5.38 15.50 -6.41
N TYR A 504 5.22 16.79 -6.21
CA TYR A 504 3.96 17.48 -6.47
C TYR A 504 4.16 18.93 -6.91
N ASN A 505 3.25 19.40 -7.73
CA ASN A 505 3.26 20.78 -8.22
C ASN A 505 2.48 21.69 -7.23
N PRO A 506 3.17 22.58 -6.48
CA PRO A 506 2.53 23.44 -5.49
C PRO A 506 1.65 24.54 -6.08
N GLU A 507 1.67 24.74 -7.40
CA GLU A 507 0.78 25.66 -8.12
C GLU A 507 -0.54 24.99 -8.55
N LEU A 508 -0.59 23.65 -8.58
CA LEU A 508 -1.77 22.86 -8.98
C LEU A 508 -2.49 22.21 -7.79
N VAL A 509 -1.75 21.88 -6.72
CA VAL A 509 -2.31 21.16 -5.58
C VAL A 509 -1.68 21.60 -4.26
N GLU A 510 -2.49 21.74 -3.22
CA GLU A 510 -2.04 21.93 -1.84
C GLU A 510 -2.48 20.77 -0.94
N GLY A 511 -1.86 20.62 0.23
CA GLY A 511 -2.25 19.63 1.24
C GLY A 511 -1.85 18.19 0.89
N VAL A 512 -0.93 17.98 -0.06
CA VAL A 512 -0.31 16.68 -0.30
C VAL A 512 0.52 16.27 0.91
N THR A 513 0.34 15.05 1.39
CA THR A 513 1.09 14.51 2.52
C THR A 513 1.89 13.28 2.07
N PRO A 514 3.20 13.42 1.81
CA PRO A 514 4.06 12.31 1.45
C PRO A 514 4.11 11.25 2.56
N VAL A 515 4.09 10.00 2.17
CA VAL A 515 4.07 8.84 3.06
C VAL A 515 5.38 8.06 3.00
N THR A 516 5.65 7.26 4.02
CA THR A 516 6.79 6.35 4.08
C THR A 516 6.50 4.99 3.46
N THR A 517 5.24 4.76 3.09
CA THR A 517 4.76 3.53 2.46
C THR A 517 4.58 3.70 0.95
N THR A 518 4.37 2.60 0.23
CA THR A 518 3.95 2.65 -1.17
C THR A 518 2.54 3.26 -1.29
N GLY A 519 2.31 4.07 -2.31
CA GLY A 519 1.04 4.74 -2.59
C GLY A 519 1.07 6.25 -2.33
N LEU A 520 -0.03 6.92 -2.65
CA LEU A 520 -0.24 8.34 -2.39
C LEU A 520 -1.41 8.54 -1.43
N ASN A 521 -1.22 9.34 -0.40
CA ASN A 521 -2.31 9.78 0.48
C ASN A 521 -2.75 11.19 0.07
N LEU A 522 -3.88 11.29 -0.60
CA LEU A 522 -4.47 12.52 -1.12
C LEU A 522 -5.73 12.95 -0.34
N LEU A 523 -6.00 12.35 0.84
CA LEU A 523 -7.18 12.67 1.67
C LEU A 523 -7.26 14.14 2.08
N THR A 524 -6.12 14.80 2.21
CA THR A 524 -6.02 16.22 2.57
C THR A 524 -5.72 17.11 1.37
N ALA A 525 -5.50 16.54 0.20
CA ALA A 525 -5.17 17.27 -1.02
C ALA A 525 -6.36 18.12 -1.51
N LYS A 526 -6.04 19.30 -2.02
CA LYS A 526 -7.00 20.23 -2.60
C LYS A 526 -6.42 20.79 -3.90
N PRO A 527 -7.17 20.75 -5.01
CA PRO A 527 -6.72 21.37 -6.26
C PRO A 527 -6.70 22.88 -6.10
N LEU A 528 -5.74 23.54 -6.72
CA LEU A 528 -5.64 24.99 -6.85
C LEU A 528 -6.18 25.39 -8.23
N GLU A 529 -6.95 26.50 -8.29
CA GLU A 529 -7.55 27.03 -9.53
C GLU A 529 -6.50 27.78 -10.39
#